data_8fba237572fb60ec5b8ef23eae86f6f6
#
_entry.id   8fba237572fb60ec5b8ef23eae86f6f6
#
_cell.length_a   1.000
_cell.length_b   1.000
_cell.length_c   1.000
_cell.angle_alpha   90.00
_cell.angle_beta   90.00
_cell.angle_gamma   90.00
#
_symmetry.space_group_name_H-M   'P 1'
#
loop_
_entity.id
_entity.type
_entity.pdbx_description
1 polymer ?
#
loop_
_entity_poly.entity_id
_entity_poly.type
_entity_poly.pdbx_seq_one_letter_code
_entity_poly.pdbx_strand_id
1 'polypeptide(L)'
;SRLASHRCPNGHYVPPTLNVAAEQPIYCPECGALVRAPSAEELAFNSQGACRTCDGTGLVRTVDRATLVPDEGISIDDGAVAPWNSLMWSLMTDVCRAMGVRTNVPFRELTDRERDIVFNGPAEKKHIFYKAKSTPEAGELDFTYYNAVYTVENALAKVKDEKGMKRVEKFLRVDTCPDCRGSRLSEAARAPRLRGIGLDEACRMTLTALCGW
;
A
#
# COMPACT_ATOMS: atom_id res chain seq x y z
N SER A 1 23.82 -32.11 -11.53
CA SER A 1 23.52 -30.82 -10.88
C SER A 1 22.50 -30.06 -11.73
N ARG A 2 21.49 -29.50 -11.08
CA ARG A 2 20.38 -28.82 -11.73
C ARG A 2 20.66 -27.32 -11.66
N LEU A 3 21.26 -26.81 -12.75
CA LEU A 3 21.68 -25.41 -12.80
C LEU A 3 20.49 -24.49 -13.12
N ALA A 4 20.47 -23.32 -12.50
CA ALA A 4 19.47 -22.29 -12.77
C ALA A 4 19.79 -21.56 -14.08
N SER A 5 18.75 -21.21 -14.83
CA SER A 5 18.84 -20.31 -15.97
C SER A 5 18.54 -18.88 -15.54
N HIS A 6 19.15 -17.92 -16.22
CA HIS A 6 19.00 -16.49 -15.96
C HIS A 6 18.59 -15.74 -17.22
N ARG A 7 18.17 -14.49 -17.06
CA ARG A 7 18.08 -13.52 -18.15
C ARG A 7 19.12 -12.44 -17.93
N CYS A 8 19.76 -12.01 -19.00
CA CYS A 8 20.69 -10.87 -18.94
C CYS A 8 19.90 -9.55 -18.78
N PRO A 9 20.56 -8.41 -18.47
CA PRO A 9 19.91 -7.12 -18.38
C PRO A 9 19.13 -6.71 -19.65
N ASN A 10 19.50 -7.23 -20.81
CA ASN A 10 18.84 -7.00 -22.09
C ASN A 10 17.73 -8.02 -22.39
N GLY A 11 17.37 -8.90 -21.43
CA GLY A 11 16.28 -9.85 -21.52
C GLY A 11 16.62 -11.18 -22.24
N HIS A 12 17.84 -11.37 -22.76
CA HIS A 12 18.24 -12.61 -23.42
C HIS A 12 18.38 -13.76 -22.43
N TYR A 13 18.08 -14.95 -22.90
CA TYR A 13 18.24 -16.16 -22.10
C TYR A 13 19.73 -16.50 -21.90
N VAL A 14 20.12 -16.75 -20.65
CA VAL A 14 21.46 -17.20 -20.30
C VAL A 14 21.38 -18.65 -19.82
N PRO A 15 21.99 -19.60 -20.51
CA PRO A 15 21.91 -21.02 -20.16
C PRO A 15 22.56 -21.30 -18.80
N PRO A 16 22.19 -22.39 -18.14
CA PRO A 16 22.82 -22.83 -16.92
C PRO A 16 24.32 -23.05 -17.10
N THR A 17 25.13 -22.59 -16.13
CA THR A 17 26.59 -22.74 -16.17
C THR A 17 27.15 -23.09 -14.79
N LEU A 18 28.25 -23.83 -14.76
CA LEU A 18 29.01 -24.14 -13.54
C LEU A 18 29.77 -22.93 -12.99
N ASN A 19 29.97 -21.89 -13.78
CA ASN A 19 30.66 -20.67 -13.36
C ASN A 19 30.04 -20.06 -12.10
N VAL A 20 28.70 -20.22 -11.90
CA VAL A 20 28.02 -19.77 -10.67
C VAL A 20 28.62 -20.43 -9.43
N ALA A 21 28.88 -21.75 -9.49
CA ALA A 21 29.45 -22.48 -8.36
C ALA A 21 30.94 -22.18 -8.13
N ALA A 22 31.62 -21.69 -9.16
CA ALA A 22 33.03 -21.31 -9.11
C ALA A 22 33.22 -19.80 -8.87
N GLU A 23 32.13 -19.06 -8.60
CA GLU A 23 32.14 -17.58 -8.44
C GLU A 23 32.77 -16.82 -9.62
N GLN A 24 32.74 -17.44 -10.81
CA GLN A 24 33.26 -16.85 -12.03
C GLN A 24 32.23 -15.96 -12.73
N PRO A 25 32.64 -14.91 -13.44
CA PRO A 25 31.73 -14.07 -14.19
C PRO A 25 31.01 -14.86 -15.28
N ILE A 26 29.73 -14.53 -15.46
CA ILE A 26 28.87 -15.10 -16.49
C ILE A 26 28.58 -14.01 -17.50
N TYR A 27 28.79 -14.29 -18.77
CA TYR A 27 28.48 -13.36 -19.85
C TYR A 27 27.34 -13.89 -20.70
N CYS A 28 26.43 -13.01 -21.11
CA CYS A 28 25.36 -13.38 -22.04
C CYS A 28 25.95 -13.81 -23.38
N PRO A 29 25.59 -14.99 -23.90
CA PRO A 29 26.13 -15.49 -25.17
C PRO A 29 25.66 -14.66 -26.38
N GLU A 30 24.55 -13.93 -26.27
CA GLU A 30 23.99 -13.14 -27.35
C GLU A 30 24.51 -11.69 -27.39
N CYS A 31 24.69 -11.04 -26.23
CA CYS A 31 25.05 -9.61 -26.20
C CYS A 31 26.31 -9.30 -25.37
N GLY A 32 26.96 -10.30 -24.79
CA GLY A 32 28.17 -10.12 -23.99
C GLY A 32 27.97 -9.40 -22.64
N ALA A 33 26.74 -9.04 -22.28
CA ALA A 33 26.47 -8.37 -21.01
C ALA A 33 26.83 -9.27 -19.83
N LEU A 34 27.48 -8.70 -18.81
CA LEU A 34 27.77 -9.39 -17.56
C LEU A 34 26.49 -9.75 -16.83
N VAL A 35 26.34 -11.03 -16.48
CA VAL A 35 25.22 -11.56 -15.71
C VAL A 35 25.77 -12.01 -14.36
N ARG A 36 25.23 -11.43 -13.30
CA ARG A 36 25.55 -11.83 -11.95
C ARG A 36 24.46 -12.76 -11.42
N ALA A 37 24.85 -13.91 -10.91
CA ALA A 37 23.91 -14.76 -10.18
C ALA A 37 23.48 -14.08 -8.89
N PRO A 38 22.18 -14.15 -8.51
CA PRO A 38 21.73 -13.60 -7.25
C PRO A 38 22.38 -14.34 -6.06
N SER A 39 22.76 -13.59 -5.04
CA SER A 39 23.22 -14.12 -3.77
C SER A 39 22.06 -14.74 -2.98
N ALA A 40 22.36 -15.48 -1.92
CA ALA A 40 21.35 -16.02 -1.02
C ALA A 40 20.46 -14.91 -0.39
N GLU A 41 21.06 -13.78 -0.06
CA GLU A 41 20.34 -12.61 0.48
C GLU A 41 19.40 -11.97 -0.54
N GLU A 42 19.79 -11.92 -1.81
CA GLU A 42 18.97 -11.42 -2.91
C GLU A 42 17.79 -12.35 -3.26
N LEU A 43 17.81 -13.59 -2.79
CA LEU A 43 16.72 -14.56 -2.90
C LEU A 43 15.88 -14.68 -1.62
N ALA A 44 16.26 -14.05 -0.53
CA ALA A 44 15.58 -14.14 0.75
C ALA A 44 14.54 -13.04 0.93
N PHE A 45 13.29 -13.41 1.25
CA PHE A 45 12.16 -12.48 1.45
C PHE A 45 12.32 -11.55 2.67
N ASN A 46 13.21 -11.86 3.59
CA ASN A 46 13.51 -11.08 4.79
C ASN A 46 14.86 -10.32 4.68
N SER A 47 15.40 -10.21 3.48
CA SER A 47 16.64 -9.52 3.18
C SER A 47 16.50 -8.77 1.83
N GLN A 48 17.53 -8.74 1.02
CA GLN A 48 17.58 -8.00 -0.25
C GLN A 48 16.59 -8.52 -1.30
N GLY A 49 16.14 -9.79 -1.19
CA GLY A 49 15.12 -10.37 -2.04
C GLY A 49 13.68 -10.00 -1.67
N ALA A 50 13.46 -9.20 -0.64
CA ALA A 50 12.15 -8.77 -0.22
C ALA A 50 11.40 -7.98 -1.31
N CYS A 51 10.10 -8.22 -1.43
CA CYS A 51 9.23 -7.37 -2.23
C CYS A 51 9.18 -5.96 -1.62
N ARG A 52 9.51 -4.94 -2.38
CA ARG A 52 9.60 -3.55 -1.90
C ARG A 52 8.25 -2.96 -1.52
N THR A 53 7.15 -3.43 -2.11
CA THR A 53 5.81 -2.93 -1.85
C THR A 53 5.26 -3.39 -0.50
N CYS A 54 5.64 -4.58 -0.06
CA CYS A 54 5.16 -5.16 1.19
C CYS A 54 6.28 -5.50 2.18
N ASP A 55 7.51 -5.08 1.92
CA ASP A 55 8.69 -5.36 2.74
C ASP A 55 8.82 -6.84 3.12
N GLY A 56 8.53 -7.74 2.14
CA GLY A 56 8.62 -9.18 2.32
C GLY A 56 7.53 -9.80 3.19
N THR A 57 6.48 -9.07 3.56
CA THR A 57 5.34 -9.61 4.32
C THR A 57 4.37 -10.42 3.45
N GLY A 58 4.29 -10.11 2.15
CA GLY A 58 3.32 -10.68 1.21
C GLY A 58 1.93 -10.03 1.30
N LEU A 59 1.74 -9.12 2.24
CA LEU A 59 0.48 -8.45 2.55
C LEU A 59 0.66 -6.93 2.52
N VAL A 60 -0.39 -6.22 2.18
CA VAL A 60 -0.46 -4.76 2.26
C VAL A 60 -1.67 -4.33 3.08
N ARG A 61 -1.56 -3.20 3.75
CA ARG A 61 -2.69 -2.56 4.42
C ARG A 61 -3.24 -1.48 3.52
N THR A 62 -4.51 -1.59 3.16
CA THR A 62 -5.23 -0.62 2.34
C THR A 62 -6.38 -0.03 3.13
N VAL A 63 -6.80 1.18 2.77
CA VAL A 63 -7.95 1.82 3.41
C VAL A 63 -9.23 1.08 3.02
N ASP A 64 -9.98 0.64 4.01
CA ASP A 64 -11.32 0.08 3.80
C ASP A 64 -12.35 1.18 3.76
N ARG A 65 -12.82 1.51 2.56
CA ARG A 65 -13.79 2.60 2.35
C ARG A 65 -15.10 2.40 3.08
N ALA A 66 -15.53 1.16 3.28
CA ALA A 66 -16.77 0.86 4.00
C ALA A 66 -16.71 1.30 5.47
N THR A 67 -15.52 1.33 6.05
CA THR A 67 -15.32 1.75 7.45
C THR A 67 -15.20 3.25 7.62
N LEU A 68 -15.01 4.02 6.54
CA LEU A 68 -14.89 5.47 6.59
C LEU A 68 -16.22 6.15 6.90
N VAL A 69 -17.33 5.57 6.41
CA VAL A 69 -18.69 6.03 6.66
C VAL A 69 -19.53 4.81 7.08
N PRO A 70 -19.44 4.40 8.35
CA PRO A 70 -20.10 3.18 8.83
C PRO A 70 -21.64 3.32 8.90
N ASP A 71 -22.15 4.54 9.01
CA ASP A 71 -23.57 4.84 9.00
C ASP A 71 -23.85 5.97 8.01
N GLU A 72 -24.42 5.61 6.87
CA GLU A 72 -24.83 6.57 5.85
C GLU A 72 -26.15 7.28 6.19
N GLY A 73 -26.82 6.88 7.26
CA GLY A 73 -28.08 7.47 7.72
C GLY A 73 -27.91 8.78 8.48
N ILE A 74 -26.69 9.06 8.97
CA ILE A 74 -26.38 10.30 9.67
C ILE A 74 -25.65 11.30 8.77
N SER A 75 -25.66 12.57 9.18
CA SER A 75 -24.99 13.64 8.44
C SER A 75 -23.48 13.73 8.76
N ILE A 76 -22.74 14.45 7.92
CA ILE A 76 -21.32 14.75 8.20
C ILE A 76 -21.21 15.61 9.47
N ASP A 77 -22.16 16.52 9.69
CA ASP A 77 -22.22 17.35 10.91
C ASP A 77 -22.43 16.49 12.16
N ASP A 78 -23.16 15.37 12.04
CA ASP A 78 -23.39 14.41 13.13
C ASP A 78 -22.28 13.34 13.22
N GLY A 79 -21.26 13.43 12.37
CA GLY A 79 -20.08 12.57 12.45
C GLY A 79 -20.08 11.34 11.54
N ALA A 80 -20.79 11.35 10.41
CA ALA A 80 -20.81 10.24 9.45
C ALA A 80 -19.41 9.80 9.01
N VAL A 81 -18.46 10.75 8.85
CA VAL A 81 -17.10 10.46 8.42
C VAL A 81 -16.22 10.14 9.64
N ALA A 82 -16.16 8.87 9.99
CA ALA A 82 -15.51 8.37 11.19
C ALA A 82 -14.02 8.74 11.35
N PRO A 83 -13.17 8.77 10.30
CA PRO A 83 -11.78 9.21 10.41
C PRO A 83 -11.63 10.66 10.89
N TRP A 84 -12.50 11.58 10.46
CA TRP A 84 -12.42 12.98 10.86
C TRP A 84 -12.71 13.15 12.36
N ASN A 85 -13.56 12.31 12.93
CA ASN A 85 -13.88 12.35 14.36
C ASN A 85 -12.76 11.80 15.26
N SER A 86 -11.97 10.85 14.74
CA SER A 86 -11.01 10.10 15.57
C SER A 86 -9.53 10.37 15.26
N LEU A 87 -9.22 10.82 14.04
CA LEU A 87 -7.85 11.00 13.57
C LEU A 87 -7.53 12.47 13.21
N MET A 88 -8.56 13.31 13.07
CA MET A 88 -8.41 14.72 12.67
C MET A 88 -9.10 15.67 13.64
N TRP A 89 -8.98 16.95 13.36
CA TRP A 89 -9.61 18.02 14.12
C TRP A 89 -11.07 18.22 13.67
N SER A 90 -11.92 18.62 14.59
CA SER A 90 -13.35 18.84 14.36
C SER A 90 -13.67 19.88 13.27
N LEU A 91 -12.71 20.69 12.87
CA LEU A 91 -12.85 21.70 11.81
C LEU A 91 -12.98 21.09 10.40
N MET A 92 -12.70 19.82 10.21
CA MET A 92 -12.74 19.20 8.87
C MET A 92 -14.14 19.25 8.26
N THR A 93 -15.18 19.20 9.07
CA THR A 93 -16.58 19.36 8.62
C THR A 93 -16.81 20.75 8.00
N ASP A 94 -16.32 21.81 8.64
CA ASP A 94 -16.48 23.17 8.12
C ASP A 94 -15.70 23.38 6.83
N VAL A 95 -14.50 22.81 6.73
CA VAL A 95 -13.69 22.82 5.51
C VAL A 95 -14.37 22.03 4.40
N CYS A 96 -14.96 20.87 4.70
CA CYS A 96 -15.71 20.05 3.75
C CYS A 96 -16.92 20.82 3.18
N ARG A 97 -17.60 21.59 4.03
CA ARG A 97 -18.69 22.48 3.60
C ARG A 97 -18.17 23.56 2.64
N ALA A 98 -17.01 24.14 2.91
CA ALA A 98 -16.34 25.10 2.03
C ALA A 98 -15.85 24.47 0.71
N MET A 99 -15.72 23.14 0.62
CA MET A 99 -15.49 22.41 -0.62
C MET A 99 -16.77 22.23 -1.46
N GLY A 100 -17.94 22.69 -0.95
CA GLY A 100 -19.22 22.59 -1.65
C GLY A 100 -20.01 21.32 -1.37
N VAL A 101 -19.72 20.64 -0.25
CA VAL A 101 -20.46 19.45 0.19
C VAL A 101 -21.54 19.83 1.19
N ARG A 102 -22.75 19.29 1.06
CA ARG A 102 -23.84 19.45 2.02
C ARG A 102 -23.57 18.57 3.25
N THR A 103 -23.14 19.19 4.33
CA THR A 103 -22.75 18.46 5.55
C THR A 103 -23.89 18.18 6.51
N ASN A 104 -25.06 18.81 6.30
CA ASN A 104 -26.23 18.78 7.17
C ASN A 104 -27.32 17.78 6.73
N VAL A 105 -27.09 17.01 5.69
CA VAL A 105 -28.02 15.96 5.19
C VAL A 105 -27.41 14.57 5.44
N PRO A 106 -28.24 13.50 5.53
CA PRO A 106 -27.72 12.13 5.60
C PRO A 106 -26.73 11.84 4.50
N PHE A 107 -25.64 11.13 4.81
CA PHE A 107 -24.57 10.84 3.84
C PHE A 107 -25.08 10.15 2.57
N ARG A 108 -26.09 9.28 2.71
CA ARG A 108 -26.75 8.60 1.58
C ARG A 108 -27.44 9.55 0.59
N GLU A 109 -27.77 10.78 1.01
CA GLU A 109 -28.43 11.79 0.17
C GLU A 109 -27.45 12.71 -0.56
N LEU A 110 -26.15 12.54 -0.31
CA LEU A 110 -25.10 13.23 -1.04
C LEU A 110 -25.05 12.73 -2.48
N THR A 111 -24.81 13.66 -3.39
CA THR A 111 -24.54 13.33 -4.80
C THR A 111 -23.22 12.58 -4.94
N ASP A 112 -23.05 11.88 -6.06
CA ASP A 112 -21.79 11.17 -6.34
C ASP A 112 -20.58 12.11 -6.33
N ARG A 113 -20.75 13.34 -6.81
CA ARG A 113 -19.71 14.38 -6.76
C ARG A 113 -19.35 14.78 -5.32
N GLU A 114 -20.33 14.96 -4.46
CA GLU A 114 -20.09 15.28 -3.05
C GLU A 114 -19.41 14.13 -2.33
N ARG A 115 -19.83 12.89 -2.58
CA ARG A 115 -19.18 11.68 -2.05
C ARG A 115 -17.75 11.56 -2.55
N ASP A 116 -17.50 11.85 -3.82
CA ASP A 116 -16.14 11.83 -4.38
C ASP A 116 -15.23 12.87 -3.71
N ILE A 117 -15.75 14.07 -3.44
CA ILE A 117 -15.01 15.08 -2.66
C ILE A 117 -14.65 14.52 -1.27
N VAL A 118 -15.59 13.89 -0.58
CA VAL A 118 -15.34 13.32 0.76
C VAL A 118 -14.26 12.25 0.73
N PHE A 119 -14.28 11.36 -0.26
CA PHE A 119 -13.33 10.24 -0.32
C PHE A 119 -12.02 10.57 -1.02
N ASN A 120 -12.03 11.39 -2.07
CA ASN A 120 -10.90 11.59 -2.98
C ASN A 120 -10.57 13.06 -3.26
N GLY A 121 -11.33 14.02 -2.70
CA GLY A 121 -11.15 15.45 -2.98
C GLY A 121 -9.72 15.92 -2.76
N PRO A 122 -9.22 16.87 -3.57
CA PRO A 122 -7.85 17.37 -3.48
C PRO A 122 -7.60 18.12 -2.17
N ALA A 123 -6.36 18.12 -1.72
CA ALA A 123 -5.93 18.92 -0.60
C ALA A 123 -5.90 20.41 -1.01
N GLU A 124 -6.96 21.12 -0.67
CA GLU A 124 -7.12 22.54 -0.96
C GLU A 124 -7.20 23.36 0.34
N LYS A 125 -6.53 24.51 0.35
CA LYS A 125 -6.61 25.47 1.43
C LYS A 125 -7.90 26.28 1.28
N LYS A 126 -8.76 26.24 2.30
CA LYS A 126 -10.02 26.99 2.37
C LYS A 126 -10.00 27.94 3.54
N HIS A 127 -10.58 29.11 3.31
CA HIS A 127 -10.88 30.07 4.36
C HIS A 127 -12.19 29.69 5.00
N ILE A 128 -12.22 29.45 6.31
CA ILE A 128 -13.39 29.04 7.04
C ILE A 128 -13.66 29.95 8.23
N PHE A 129 -14.94 30.16 8.49
CA PHE A 129 -15.42 30.76 9.72
C PHE A 129 -15.75 29.64 10.70
N TYR A 130 -15.11 29.61 11.85
CA TYR A 130 -15.41 28.61 12.86
C TYR A 130 -15.87 29.27 14.15
N LYS A 131 -16.78 28.58 14.84
CA LYS A 131 -17.25 28.98 16.16
C LYS A 131 -16.69 27.99 17.17
N ALA A 132 -15.77 28.45 18.01
CA ALA A 132 -15.23 27.60 19.05
C ALA A 132 -16.32 27.25 20.08
N LYS A 133 -16.35 25.98 20.51
CA LYS A 133 -17.34 25.52 21.50
C LYS A 133 -17.16 26.20 22.88
N SER A 134 -15.99 26.77 23.14
CA SER A 134 -15.60 27.33 24.42
C SER A 134 -15.59 28.87 24.49
N THR A 135 -15.70 29.57 23.35
CA THR A 135 -15.70 31.03 23.29
C THR A 135 -16.78 31.53 22.34
N PRO A 136 -17.52 32.60 22.66
CA PRO A 136 -18.59 33.14 21.81
C PRO A 136 -18.07 33.82 20.54
N GLU A 137 -16.78 34.03 20.42
CA GLU A 137 -16.15 34.72 19.30
C GLU A 137 -15.99 33.76 18.11
N ALA A 138 -16.50 34.18 16.93
CA ALA A 138 -16.23 33.53 15.68
C ALA A 138 -14.82 33.92 15.21
N GLY A 139 -14.00 32.92 14.90
CA GLY A 139 -12.67 33.11 14.31
C GLY A 139 -12.67 32.79 12.83
N GLU A 140 -11.74 33.41 12.14
CA GLU A 140 -11.42 33.08 10.74
C GLU A 140 -10.11 32.32 10.68
N LEU A 141 -10.05 31.26 9.89
CA LEU A 141 -8.88 30.40 9.77
C LEU A 141 -8.77 29.83 8.37
N ASP A 142 -7.55 29.88 7.85
CA ASP A 142 -7.18 29.14 6.66
C ASP A 142 -6.84 27.69 7.03
N PHE A 143 -7.61 26.74 6.55
CA PHE A 143 -7.39 25.33 6.85
C PHE A 143 -7.34 24.49 5.55
N THR A 144 -6.45 23.51 5.52
CA THR A 144 -6.33 22.61 4.36
C THR A 144 -7.32 21.47 4.48
N TYR A 145 -8.12 21.27 3.44
CA TYR A 145 -8.99 20.12 3.31
C TYR A 145 -8.17 18.83 3.15
N TYR A 146 -8.55 17.80 3.87
CA TYR A 146 -8.03 16.45 3.74
C TYR A 146 -9.18 15.47 3.66
N ASN A 147 -9.29 14.78 2.53
CA ASN A 147 -10.31 13.76 2.31
C ASN A 147 -10.19 12.59 3.31
N ALA A 148 -11.25 11.78 3.40
CA ALA A 148 -11.31 10.69 4.39
C ALA A 148 -10.23 9.61 4.17
N VAL A 149 -9.94 9.26 2.92
CA VAL A 149 -8.89 8.28 2.58
C VAL A 149 -7.52 8.80 2.97
N TYR A 150 -7.16 10.01 2.54
CA TYR A 150 -5.88 10.62 2.89
C TYR A 150 -5.70 10.78 4.41
N THR A 151 -6.77 11.07 5.13
CA THR A 151 -6.73 11.18 6.60
C THR A 151 -6.24 9.89 7.24
N VAL A 152 -6.71 8.73 6.77
CA VAL A 152 -6.29 7.42 7.26
C VAL A 152 -4.86 7.10 6.83
N GLU A 153 -4.52 7.31 5.56
CA GLU A 153 -3.17 7.07 5.02
C GLU A 153 -2.11 7.91 5.74
N ASN A 154 -2.38 9.20 5.94
CA ASN A 154 -1.49 10.10 6.66
C ASN A 154 -1.36 9.73 8.15
N ALA A 155 -2.45 9.27 8.77
CA ALA A 155 -2.39 8.77 10.14
C ALA A 155 -1.56 7.48 10.22
N LEU A 156 -1.73 6.54 9.28
CA LEU A 156 -0.96 5.31 9.20
C LEU A 156 0.55 5.60 9.03
N ALA A 157 0.90 6.52 8.13
CA ALA A 157 2.30 6.90 7.89
C ALA A 157 2.98 7.52 9.13
N LYS A 158 2.20 8.10 10.06
CA LYS A 158 2.69 8.73 11.29
C LYS A 158 2.62 7.86 12.53
N VAL A 159 2.16 6.61 12.40
CA VAL A 159 2.09 5.66 13.53
C VAL A 159 3.50 5.37 14.04
N LYS A 160 3.70 5.54 15.34
CA LYS A 160 4.98 5.27 16.02
C LYS A 160 4.87 4.21 17.11
N ASP A 161 3.66 3.90 17.55
CA ASP A 161 3.39 3.01 18.66
C ASP A 161 2.13 2.15 18.41
N GLU A 162 1.94 1.16 19.26
CA GLU A 162 0.80 0.24 19.19
C GLU A 162 -0.54 0.96 19.42
N LYS A 163 -0.56 1.99 20.26
CA LYS A 163 -1.76 2.78 20.54
C LYS A 163 -2.20 3.58 19.32
N GLY A 164 -1.25 4.15 18.59
CA GLY A 164 -1.49 4.81 17.31
C GLY A 164 -2.03 3.83 16.28
N MET A 165 -1.42 2.62 16.20
CA MET A 165 -1.89 1.58 15.28
C MET A 165 -3.33 1.17 15.55
N LYS A 166 -3.72 0.88 16.79
CA LYS A 166 -5.12 0.52 17.17
C LYS A 166 -6.15 1.57 16.77
N ARG A 167 -5.76 2.84 16.70
CA ARG A 167 -6.67 3.93 16.26
C ARG A 167 -6.92 3.94 14.76
N VAL A 168 -5.93 3.52 13.97
CA VAL A 168 -5.98 3.53 12.51
C VAL A 168 -6.47 2.20 11.96
N GLU A 169 -6.12 1.09 12.61
CA GLU A 169 -6.38 -0.29 12.18
C GLU A 169 -7.85 -0.56 11.81
N LYS A 170 -8.79 0.04 12.55
CA LYS A 170 -10.23 -0.10 12.28
C LYS A 170 -10.67 0.43 10.91
N PHE A 171 -9.84 1.22 10.24
CA PHE A 171 -10.08 1.78 8.92
C PHE A 171 -9.30 1.05 7.82
N LEU A 172 -8.56 0.00 8.18
CA LEU A 172 -7.70 -0.73 7.28
C LEU A 172 -8.21 -2.15 7.06
N ARG A 173 -8.00 -2.63 5.85
CA ARG A 173 -8.08 -4.05 5.54
C ARG A 173 -6.70 -4.57 5.14
N VAL A 174 -6.50 -5.85 5.32
CA VAL A 174 -5.27 -6.53 4.91
C VAL A 174 -5.56 -7.28 3.63
N ASP A 175 -4.85 -6.91 2.58
CA ASP A 175 -4.95 -7.52 1.26
C ASP A 175 -3.64 -8.21 0.88
N THR A 176 -3.72 -9.20 -0.01
CA THR A 176 -2.53 -9.78 -0.62
C THR A 176 -1.80 -8.72 -1.44
N CYS A 177 -0.48 -8.63 -1.27
CA CYS A 177 0.33 -7.66 -2.02
C CYS A 177 0.12 -7.83 -3.54
N PRO A 178 -0.25 -6.79 -4.28
CA PRO A 178 -0.53 -6.88 -5.71
C PRO A 178 0.72 -7.21 -6.54
N ASP A 179 1.90 -6.76 -6.12
CA ASP A 179 3.14 -6.93 -6.86
C ASP A 179 3.71 -8.35 -6.72
N CYS A 180 3.85 -8.82 -5.50
CA CYS A 180 4.42 -10.14 -5.27
C CYS A 180 3.36 -11.25 -5.18
N ARG A 181 2.07 -10.90 -5.14
CA ARG A 181 0.94 -11.84 -5.04
C ARG A 181 1.10 -12.85 -3.91
N GLY A 182 1.56 -12.34 -2.76
CA GLY A 182 1.80 -13.15 -1.57
C GLY A 182 3.11 -13.92 -1.56
N SER A 183 3.92 -13.90 -2.63
CA SER A 183 5.21 -14.62 -2.67
C SER A 183 6.27 -14.01 -1.74
N ARG A 184 6.09 -12.77 -1.31
CA ARG A 184 7.02 -12.02 -0.44
C ARG A 184 8.30 -11.57 -1.13
N LEU A 185 8.55 -12.05 -2.36
CA LEU A 185 9.79 -11.88 -3.11
C LEU A 185 9.68 -10.74 -4.13
N SER A 186 10.76 -10.01 -4.30
CA SER A 186 10.94 -9.02 -5.37
C SER A 186 10.87 -9.69 -6.75
N GLU A 187 10.68 -8.88 -7.80
CA GLU A 187 10.72 -9.38 -9.17
C GLU A 187 12.09 -9.99 -9.50
N ALA A 188 13.17 -9.36 -9.07
CA ALA A 188 14.53 -9.86 -9.25
C ALA A 188 14.75 -11.22 -8.59
N ALA A 189 14.21 -11.44 -7.39
CA ALA A 189 14.28 -12.72 -6.68
C ALA A 189 13.44 -13.83 -7.33
N ARG A 190 12.38 -13.46 -8.05
CA ARG A 190 11.50 -14.39 -8.79
C ARG A 190 11.99 -14.70 -10.21
N ALA A 191 12.90 -13.88 -10.75
CA ALA A 191 13.38 -14.03 -12.13
C ALA A 191 14.21 -15.32 -12.38
N PRO A 192 15.09 -15.78 -11.48
CA PRO A 192 15.83 -17.02 -11.66
C PRO A 192 14.91 -18.23 -11.66
N ARG A 193 15.15 -19.15 -12.61
CA ARG A 193 14.32 -20.37 -12.75
C ARG A 193 15.20 -21.62 -12.75
N LEU A 194 14.74 -22.62 -12.01
CA LEU A 194 15.33 -23.95 -11.99
C LEU A 194 14.34 -24.92 -12.65
N ARG A 195 14.72 -25.53 -13.75
CA ARG A 195 13.82 -26.39 -14.56
C ARG A 195 12.49 -25.70 -14.94
N GLY A 196 12.54 -24.42 -15.27
CA GLY A 196 11.38 -23.64 -15.64
C GLY A 196 10.55 -23.10 -14.46
N ILE A 197 10.85 -23.48 -13.21
CA ILE A 197 10.12 -23.07 -12.00
C ILE A 197 10.89 -21.99 -11.26
N GLY A 198 10.20 -20.89 -10.90
CA GLY A 198 10.75 -19.81 -10.08
C GLY A 198 10.70 -20.15 -8.59
N LEU A 199 11.46 -19.38 -7.78
CA LEU A 199 11.49 -19.58 -6.34
C LEU A 199 10.11 -19.40 -5.70
N ASP A 200 9.33 -18.43 -6.16
CA ASP A 200 7.97 -18.17 -5.70
C ASP A 200 7.00 -19.31 -6.04
N GLU A 201 7.17 -19.96 -7.18
CA GLU A 201 6.39 -21.13 -7.57
C GLU A 201 6.79 -22.36 -6.72
N ALA A 202 8.09 -22.57 -6.52
CA ALA A 202 8.60 -23.65 -5.67
C ALA A 202 8.12 -23.52 -4.21
N CYS A 203 8.11 -22.31 -3.66
CA CYS A 203 7.61 -22.06 -2.30
C CYS A 203 6.10 -22.30 -2.10
N ARG A 204 5.33 -22.36 -3.19
CA ARG A 204 3.89 -22.71 -3.15
C ARG A 204 3.62 -24.19 -3.28
N MET A 205 4.62 -24.98 -3.62
CA MET A 205 4.46 -26.44 -3.76
C MET A 205 4.26 -27.08 -2.39
N THR A 206 3.49 -28.16 -2.36
CA THR A 206 3.50 -29.08 -1.23
C THR A 206 4.87 -29.77 -1.13
N LEU A 207 5.24 -30.24 0.06
CA LEU A 207 6.49 -30.98 0.25
C LEU A 207 6.55 -32.21 -0.66
N THR A 208 5.43 -32.92 -0.84
CA THR A 208 5.35 -34.08 -1.75
C THR A 208 5.61 -33.67 -3.19
N ALA A 209 5.03 -32.58 -3.68
CA ALA A 209 5.24 -32.10 -5.02
C ALA A 209 6.70 -31.64 -5.24
N LEU A 210 7.28 -30.98 -4.24
CA LEU A 210 8.66 -30.51 -4.30
C LEU A 210 9.65 -31.69 -4.30
N CYS A 211 9.39 -32.75 -3.53
CA CYS A 211 10.22 -33.96 -3.56
C CYS A 211 10.14 -34.72 -4.91
N GLY A 212 9.01 -34.64 -5.59
CA GLY A 212 8.83 -35.25 -6.93
C GLY A 212 9.41 -34.44 -8.08
N TRP A 213 9.69 -33.19 -7.85
CA TRP A 213 10.26 -32.25 -8.82
C TRP A 213 11.77 -32.29 -8.85
#